data_c9a1575c77ad9fffa5675eac50866ea0
#
_entry.id   c9a1575c77ad9fffa5675eac50866ea0
#
_cell.length_a   1.000
_cell.length_b   1.000
_cell.length_c   1.000
_cell.angle_alpha   90.00
_cell.angle_beta   90.00
_cell.angle_gamma   90.00
#
_symmetry.space_group_name_H-M   'P 1'
#
loop_
_entity.id
_entity.type
_entity.pdbx_description
1 polymer ?
#
loop_
_entity_poly.entity_id
_entity_poly.type
_entity_poly.pdbx_seq_one_letter_code
_entity_poly.pdbx_strand_id
1 'polypeptide(L)'
;ILIMDAFSSDAVPVHLLTKEAFEIYLKHLKPDGTILVNISNRYLDLRPVVENAAQLFGLQTHHIDSGDGGYDEENGGGWWLYAATWMILSKNQEFMNLEVLRQAASPPVAKPNDIPLWTDDYTSMYRILH
;
A
#
# COMPACT_ATOMS: atom_id res chain seq x y z
N ILE A 1 6.73 13.72 1.19
CA ILE A 1 6.17 12.40 1.54
C ILE A 1 4.76 12.61 2.03
N LEU A 2 3.84 11.77 1.55
CA LEU A 2 2.48 11.64 2.05
C LEU A 2 2.33 10.26 2.69
N ILE A 3 1.88 10.20 3.94
CA ILE A 3 1.68 8.93 4.66
C ILE A 3 0.18 8.76 4.89
N MET A 4 -0.37 7.67 4.40
CA MET A 4 -1.76 7.26 4.61
C MET A 4 -1.79 6.09 5.59
N ASP A 5 -2.07 6.40 6.83
CA ASP A 5 -2.26 5.46 7.94
C ASP A 5 -3.59 5.79 8.64
N ALA A 6 -4.66 5.74 7.87
CA ALA A 6 -5.99 6.17 8.29
C ALA A 6 -6.94 5.00 8.63
N PHE A 7 -6.41 3.79 8.68
CA PHE A 7 -7.19 2.61 9.03
C PHE A 7 -7.26 2.47 10.54
N SER A 8 -8.45 2.60 11.10
CA SER A 8 -8.69 2.28 12.50
C SER A 8 -9.38 0.93 12.58
N SER A 9 -8.75 -0.05 13.22
CA SER A 9 -9.29 -1.42 13.29
C SER A 9 -9.41 -2.03 11.89
N ASP A 10 -10.41 -2.89 11.67
CA ASP A 10 -10.63 -3.55 10.38
C ASP A 10 -11.50 -2.71 9.41
N ALA A 11 -11.82 -1.46 9.76
CA ALA A 11 -12.61 -0.59 8.91
C ALA A 11 -11.73 0.11 7.86
N VAL A 12 -12.03 -0.13 6.58
CA VAL A 12 -11.34 0.51 5.47
C VAL A 12 -12.11 1.73 5.01
N PRO A 13 -11.55 2.94 5.12
CA PRO A 13 -12.16 4.13 4.54
C PRO A 13 -11.98 4.12 3.01
N VAL A 14 -12.85 3.40 2.32
CA VAL A 14 -12.74 3.12 0.87
C VAL A 14 -12.55 4.37 0.02
N HIS A 15 -13.15 5.50 0.43
CA HIS A 15 -13.03 6.79 -0.25
C HIS A 15 -11.60 7.37 -0.25
N LEU A 16 -10.70 6.86 0.58
CA LEU A 16 -9.28 7.24 0.56
C LEU A 16 -8.47 6.45 -0.48
N LEU A 17 -9.04 5.41 -1.06
CA LEU A 17 -8.38 4.53 -2.04
C LEU A 17 -8.99 4.65 -3.43
N THR A 18 -9.84 5.66 -3.66
CA THR A 18 -10.45 5.92 -4.96
C THR A 18 -9.50 6.68 -5.88
N LYS A 19 -9.76 6.60 -7.18
CA LYS A 19 -9.07 7.40 -8.19
C LYS A 19 -9.05 8.88 -7.83
N GLU A 20 -10.21 9.41 -7.43
CA GLU A 20 -10.40 10.82 -7.09
C GLU A 20 -9.54 11.23 -5.89
N ALA A 21 -9.43 10.37 -4.89
CA ALA A 21 -8.54 10.59 -3.76
C ALA A 21 -7.06 10.67 -4.20
N PHE A 22 -6.61 9.74 -5.05
CA PHE A 22 -5.25 9.76 -5.58
C PHE A 22 -4.97 11.01 -6.45
N GLU A 23 -5.94 11.50 -7.20
CA GLU A 23 -5.83 12.78 -7.94
C GLU A 23 -5.54 13.93 -6.98
N ILE A 24 -6.21 13.98 -5.83
CA ILE A 24 -6.00 14.99 -4.80
C ILE A 24 -4.60 14.84 -4.18
N TYR A 25 -4.18 13.62 -3.82
CA TYR A 25 -2.86 13.39 -3.23
C TYR A 25 -1.74 13.85 -4.15
N LEU A 26 -1.84 13.52 -5.44
CA LEU A 26 -0.84 13.88 -6.43
C LEU A 26 -0.77 15.38 -6.71
N LYS A 27 -1.87 16.13 -6.55
CA LYS A 27 -1.85 17.61 -6.63
C LYS A 27 -1.06 18.25 -5.49
N HIS A 28 -0.99 17.60 -4.34
CA HIS A 28 -0.28 18.11 -3.16
C HIS A 28 1.12 17.52 -3.00
N LEU A 29 1.45 16.52 -3.78
CA LEU A 29 2.73 15.85 -3.75
C LEU A 29 3.71 16.52 -4.73
N LYS A 30 4.98 16.65 -4.35
CA LYS A 30 6.03 17.07 -5.29
C LYS A 30 6.17 16.04 -6.41
N PRO A 31 6.68 16.43 -7.61
CA PRO A 31 6.83 15.50 -8.74
C PRO A 31 7.65 14.25 -8.43
N ASP A 32 8.64 14.37 -7.55
CA ASP A 32 9.53 13.32 -7.06
C ASP A 32 9.08 12.75 -5.69
N GLY A 33 7.90 13.12 -5.25
CA GLY A 33 7.37 12.73 -3.95
C GLY A 33 6.97 11.27 -3.86
N THR A 34 6.79 10.81 -2.64
CA THR A 34 6.45 9.42 -2.32
C THR A 34 5.17 9.37 -1.48
N ILE A 35 4.29 8.43 -1.82
CA ILE A 35 3.11 8.08 -1.03
C ILE A 35 3.39 6.76 -0.34
N LEU A 36 3.15 6.70 0.96
CA LEU A 36 3.16 5.49 1.78
C LEU A 36 1.73 5.17 2.17
N VAL A 37 1.26 3.99 1.81
CA VAL A 37 -0.11 3.53 2.14
C VAL A 37 -0.01 2.34 3.06
N ASN A 38 -0.53 2.46 4.29
CA ASN A 38 -0.76 1.30 5.12
C ASN A 38 -1.92 0.49 4.52
N ILE A 39 -1.69 -0.77 4.23
CA ILE A 39 -2.70 -1.69 3.70
C ILE A 39 -2.95 -2.88 4.62
N SER A 40 -2.45 -2.80 5.85
CA SER A 40 -2.67 -3.85 6.84
C SER A 40 -4.17 -4.03 7.07
N ASN A 41 -4.69 -5.19 6.71
CA ASN A 41 -6.08 -5.54 6.97
C ASN A 41 -6.20 -7.05 7.12
N ARG A 42 -7.01 -7.48 8.07
CA ARG A 42 -7.18 -8.91 8.41
C ARG A 42 -8.05 -9.66 7.40
N TYR A 43 -8.97 -8.97 6.75
CA TYR A 43 -10.02 -9.58 5.94
C TYR A 43 -9.96 -9.21 4.48
N LEU A 44 -9.24 -8.14 4.13
CA LEU A 44 -9.24 -7.56 2.79
C LEU A 44 -7.81 -7.45 2.25
N ASP A 45 -7.60 -7.93 1.04
CA ASP A 45 -6.38 -7.65 0.28
C ASP A 45 -6.52 -6.31 -0.46
N LEU A 46 -5.96 -5.26 0.13
CA LEU A 46 -5.99 -3.90 -0.45
C LEU A 46 -4.89 -3.66 -1.49
N ARG A 47 -3.92 -4.56 -1.59
CA ARG A 47 -2.81 -4.44 -2.54
C ARG A 47 -3.28 -4.20 -3.98
N PRO A 48 -4.18 -5.03 -4.57
CA PRO A 48 -4.60 -4.84 -5.95
C PRO A 48 -5.34 -3.52 -6.18
N VAL A 49 -6.04 -3.00 -5.18
CA VAL A 49 -6.72 -1.70 -5.27
C VAL A 49 -5.71 -0.56 -5.42
N VAL A 50 -4.68 -0.55 -4.57
CA VAL A 50 -3.62 0.45 -4.61
C VAL A 50 -2.76 0.32 -5.87
N GLU A 51 -2.47 -0.90 -6.33
CA GLU A 51 -1.75 -1.16 -7.58
C GLU A 51 -2.49 -0.61 -8.80
N ASN A 52 -3.82 -0.75 -8.86
CA ASN A 52 -4.64 -0.19 -9.95
C ASN A 52 -4.57 1.35 -9.98
N ALA A 53 -4.68 2.00 -8.84
CA ALA A 53 -4.52 3.44 -8.76
C ALA A 53 -3.11 3.86 -9.17
N ALA A 54 -2.08 3.17 -8.69
CA ALA A 54 -0.70 3.44 -9.05
C ALA A 54 -0.46 3.30 -10.56
N GLN A 55 -0.97 2.24 -11.18
CA GLN A 55 -0.87 2.01 -12.62
C GLN A 55 -1.52 3.13 -13.44
N LEU A 56 -2.72 3.58 -13.04
CA LEU A 56 -3.43 4.66 -13.70
C LEU A 56 -2.59 5.95 -13.73
N PHE A 57 -1.90 6.27 -12.64
CA PHE A 57 -1.13 7.50 -12.50
C PHE A 57 0.37 7.36 -12.85
N GLY A 58 0.79 6.19 -13.34
CA GLY A 58 2.18 5.91 -13.72
C GLY A 58 3.14 5.93 -12.54
N LEU A 59 2.69 5.47 -11.37
CA LEU A 59 3.51 5.31 -10.17
C LEU A 59 4.12 3.90 -10.15
N GLN A 60 5.40 3.81 -9.77
CA GLN A 60 6.01 2.53 -9.38
C GLN A 60 5.57 2.17 -7.97
N THR A 61 5.51 0.88 -7.68
CA THR A 61 5.08 0.35 -6.38
C THR A 61 6.08 -0.62 -5.78
N HIS A 62 6.27 -0.55 -4.48
CA HIS A 62 6.85 -1.62 -3.67
C HIS A 62 5.86 -2.02 -2.57
N HIS A 63 5.68 -3.31 -2.41
CA HIS A 63 4.90 -3.90 -1.33
C HIS A 63 5.88 -4.37 -0.25
N ILE A 64 5.78 -3.82 0.94
CA ILE A 64 6.62 -4.15 2.10
C ILE A 64 5.75 -4.80 3.15
N ASP A 65 6.10 -6.02 3.50
CA ASP A 65 5.46 -6.75 4.58
C ASP A 65 6.48 -6.95 5.70
N SER A 66 6.18 -6.45 6.89
CA SER A 66 7.05 -6.62 8.06
C SER A 66 6.99 -8.03 8.66
N GLY A 67 6.21 -8.93 8.06
CA GLY A 67 6.00 -10.27 8.58
C GLY A 67 5.24 -10.29 9.92
N ASP A 68 5.27 -11.40 10.63
CA ASP A 68 4.56 -11.60 11.89
C ASP A 68 5.11 -10.78 13.08
N GLY A 69 5.78 -9.65 12.80
CA GLY A 69 6.37 -8.78 13.81
C GLY A 69 7.24 -9.60 14.76
N GLY A 70 8.34 -10.16 14.25
CA GLY A 70 9.13 -11.20 14.91
C GLY A 70 9.20 -11.07 16.43
N TYR A 71 8.48 -11.95 17.09
CA TYR A 71 8.64 -12.14 18.52
C TYR A 71 10.00 -12.82 18.73
N ASP A 72 11.03 -12.01 18.86
CA ASP A 72 12.36 -12.50 19.18
C ASP A 72 12.49 -12.58 20.70
N GLU A 73 12.19 -13.75 21.25
CA GLU A 73 12.31 -14.02 22.70
C GLU A 73 13.76 -13.86 23.18
N GLU A 74 14.77 -14.06 22.31
CA GLU A 74 16.19 -14.02 22.67
C GLU A 74 16.73 -12.60 22.87
N ASN A 75 16.13 -11.60 22.20
CA ASN A 75 16.58 -10.19 22.25
C ASN A 75 15.62 -9.26 23.01
N GLY A 76 14.67 -9.79 23.76
CA GLY A 76 13.67 -8.99 24.49
C GLY A 76 12.71 -8.27 23.55
N GLY A 77 12.49 -8.86 22.37
CA GLY A 77 11.90 -8.25 21.21
C GLY A 77 10.46 -7.83 21.42
N GLY A 78 10.21 -6.69 21.07
CA GLY A 78 9.17 -6.02 20.36
C GLY A 78 7.73 -6.54 20.52
N TRP A 79 7.27 -6.87 21.75
CA TRP A 79 5.84 -7.13 21.96
C TRP A 79 4.94 -5.97 21.47
N TRP A 80 5.55 -4.81 21.16
CA TRP A 80 4.90 -3.62 20.59
C TRP A 80 5.01 -3.53 19.04
N LEU A 81 5.77 -4.46 18.40
CA LEU A 81 5.86 -4.51 16.94
C LEU A 81 4.70 -5.33 16.40
N TYR A 82 3.71 -4.67 15.86
CA TYR A 82 2.64 -5.32 15.14
C TYR A 82 3.05 -5.52 13.68
N ALA A 83 2.66 -6.66 13.12
CA ALA A 83 2.76 -6.91 11.69
C ALA A 83 2.08 -5.76 10.93
N ALA A 84 2.79 -5.19 9.98
CA ALA A 84 2.27 -4.11 9.18
C ALA A 84 2.65 -4.30 7.71
N THR A 85 1.70 -4.05 6.84
CA THR A 85 1.87 -4.15 5.40
C THR A 85 1.71 -2.77 4.78
N TRP A 86 2.73 -2.37 4.04
CA TRP A 86 2.80 -1.04 3.44
C TRP A 86 3.00 -1.12 1.94
N MET A 87 2.42 -0.17 1.22
CA MET A 87 2.78 0.09 -0.17
C MET A 87 3.48 1.44 -0.29
N ILE A 88 4.60 1.43 -1.00
CA ILE A 88 5.38 2.61 -1.34
C ILE A 88 5.11 2.92 -2.80
N LEU A 89 4.68 4.15 -3.10
CA LEU A 89 4.37 4.59 -4.45
C LEU A 89 5.15 5.86 -4.79
N SER A 90 5.82 5.88 -5.94
CA SER A 90 6.53 7.09 -6.39
C SER A 90 6.76 7.08 -7.90
N LYS A 91 6.96 8.28 -8.49
CA LYS A 91 7.50 8.45 -9.84
C LYS A 91 9.02 8.58 -9.85
N ASN A 92 9.64 8.73 -8.69
CA ASN A 92 11.09 8.86 -8.55
C ASN A 92 11.75 7.50 -8.75
N GLN A 93 12.23 7.25 -9.97
CA GLN A 93 12.88 5.98 -10.32
C GLN A 93 14.17 5.73 -9.54
N GLU A 94 14.94 6.77 -9.25
CA GLU A 94 16.17 6.65 -8.47
C GLU A 94 15.86 6.12 -7.06
N PHE A 95 14.88 6.73 -6.39
CA PHE A 95 14.41 6.30 -5.08
C PHE A 95 13.86 4.86 -5.11
N MET A 96 12.99 4.56 -6.08
CA MET A 96 12.35 3.24 -6.19
C MET A 96 13.35 2.12 -6.55
N ASN A 97 14.51 2.46 -7.14
CA ASN A 97 15.57 1.51 -7.46
C ASN A 97 16.61 1.34 -6.35
N LEU A 98 16.46 2.00 -5.21
CA LEU A 98 17.37 1.79 -4.08
C LEU A 98 17.39 0.30 -3.68
N GLU A 99 18.59 -0.23 -3.51
CA GLU A 99 18.78 -1.66 -3.19
C GLU A 99 18.04 -2.07 -1.91
N VAL A 100 18.05 -1.21 -0.90
CA VAL A 100 17.32 -1.45 0.38
C VAL A 100 15.82 -1.64 0.17
N LEU A 101 15.19 -0.86 -0.72
CA LEU A 101 13.76 -1.00 -1.02
C LEU A 101 13.49 -2.27 -1.81
N ARG A 102 14.34 -2.61 -2.77
CA ARG A 102 14.21 -3.82 -3.58
C ARG A 102 14.35 -5.09 -2.76
N GLN A 103 15.27 -5.09 -1.80
CA GLN A 103 15.47 -6.23 -0.89
C GLN A 103 14.34 -6.40 0.12
N ALA A 104 13.77 -5.28 0.59
CA ALA A 104 12.63 -5.29 1.51
C ALA A 104 11.30 -5.59 0.81
N ALA A 105 11.22 -5.38 -0.51
CA ALA A 105 9.99 -5.56 -1.26
C ALA A 105 9.62 -7.03 -1.43
N SER A 106 8.37 -7.34 -1.17
CA SER A 106 7.80 -8.64 -1.50
C SER A 106 7.74 -8.84 -3.02
N PRO A 107 7.88 -10.06 -3.52
CA PRO A 107 7.82 -10.33 -4.94
C PRO A 107 6.46 -9.88 -5.52
N PRO A 108 6.45 -9.45 -6.80
CA PRO A 108 5.21 -9.09 -7.47
C PRO A 108 4.25 -10.29 -7.53
N VAL A 109 2.95 -10.01 -7.40
CA VAL A 109 1.93 -11.06 -7.54
C VAL A 109 1.87 -11.51 -8.99
N ALA A 110 2.03 -12.80 -9.23
CA ALA A 110 2.05 -13.38 -10.57
C ALA A 110 0.66 -13.45 -11.25
N LYS A 111 -0.42 -13.08 -10.55
CA LYS A 111 -1.78 -13.13 -11.10
C LYS A 111 -2.18 -11.81 -11.74
N PRO A 112 -2.91 -11.83 -12.87
CA PRO A 112 -3.50 -10.62 -13.40
C PRO A 112 -4.40 -9.96 -12.35
N ASN A 113 -4.26 -8.66 -12.19
CA ASN A 113 -5.16 -7.89 -11.33
C ASN A 113 -6.47 -7.64 -12.09
N ASP A 114 -7.52 -8.38 -11.75
CA ASP A 114 -8.86 -8.27 -12.33
C ASP A 114 -9.80 -7.40 -11.48
N ILE A 115 -9.27 -6.76 -10.46
CA ILE A 115 -10.02 -5.86 -9.60
C ILE A 115 -10.29 -4.56 -10.36
N PRO A 116 -11.54 -4.09 -10.45
CA PRO A 116 -11.83 -2.79 -11.05
C PRO A 116 -11.18 -1.65 -10.28
N LEU A 117 -10.82 -0.60 -11.01
CA LEU A 117 -10.38 0.65 -10.39
C LEU A 117 -11.49 1.19 -9.48
N TRP A 118 -11.16 1.52 -8.26
CA TRP A 118 -12.09 2.17 -7.35
C TRP A 118 -12.25 3.65 -7.68
N THR A 119 -13.49 4.10 -7.68
CA THR A 119 -13.88 5.51 -7.85
C THR A 119 -14.86 5.89 -6.74
N ASP A 120 -15.13 7.18 -6.58
CA ASP A 120 -16.11 7.64 -5.58
C ASP A 120 -17.53 7.07 -5.84
N ASP A 121 -17.82 6.75 -7.10
CA ASP A 121 -19.11 6.16 -7.51
C ASP A 121 -19.11 4.61 -7.48
N TYR A 122 -17.93 3.98 -7.42
CA TYR A 122 -17.82 2.52 -7.47
C TYR A 122 -16.68 1.98 -6.61
N THR A 123 -17.05 1.23 -5.59
CA THR A 123 -16.12 0.43 -4.79
C THR A 123 -16.70 -0.97 -4.55
N SER A 124 -15.87 -2.00 -4.55
CA SER A 124 -16.32 -3.37 -4.28
C SER A 124 -15.33 -4.10 -3.37
N MET A 125 -15.71 -4.25 -2.12
CA MET A 125 -14.91 -5.00 -1.13
C MET A 125 -15.01 -6.52 -1.32
N TYR A 126 -16.08 -7.02 -1.93
CA TYR A 126 -16.29 -8.46 -2.12
C TYR A 126 -15.21 -9.14 -2.97
N ARG A 127 -14.59 -8.40 -3.88
CA ARG A 127 -13.56 -8.93 -4.78
C ARG A 127 -12.17 -9.03 -4.15
N ILE A 128 -11.99 -8.41 -2.98
CA ILE A 128 -10.72 -8.35 -2.26
C ILE A 128 -10.79 -9.05 -0.89
N LEU A 129 -11.84 -9.81 -0.63
CA LEU A 129 -11.94 -10.68 0.55
C LEU A 129 -10.91 -11.81 0.46
N HIS A 130 -10.22 -12.07 1.58
CA HIS A 130 -9.33 -13.23 1.74
C HIS A 130 -10.11 -14.54 1.81
#